data_b45e22c2fb4ef4e5cc049a74390683a4
#
_entry.id   b45e22c2fb4ef4e5cc049a74390683a4
#
_cell.length_a   1.000
_cell.length_b   1.000
_cell.length_c   1.000
_cell.angle_alpha   90.00
_cell.angle_beta   90.00
_cell.angle_gamma   90.00
#
_symmetry.space_group_name_H-M   'P 1'
#
loop_
_entity.id
_entity.type
_entity.pdbx_description
1 polymer ?
#
loop_
_entity_poly.entity_id
_entity_poly.type
_entity_poly.pdbx_seq_one_letter_code
_entity_poly.pdbx_strand_id
1 'polypeptide(L)'
;MKGSEQMKKLETMTAEQLQSAPYAPVPFLVDELLPEGLHILAGAPKIGKSWLALWLCLCVSQGQPLWNFAVTQGEVLYLSLEDSYRRIQSRLFDLTEDAPPTLHFAILADTLKHGLEQQIEQFLTEHPDTKLVVIDTLQRVRSAGSDSNLYANDYQDIGI
;
A
#
# COMPACT_ATOMS: atom_id res chain seq x y z
N MET A 1 15.50 8.71 40.51
CA MET A 1 14.02 8.83 40.50
C MET A 1 13.51 8.13 39.26
N LYS A 2 12.88 6.96 39.43
CA LYS A 2 12.26 6.22 38.32
C LYS A 2 10.94 6.91 38.00
N GLY A 3 10.79 7.46 36.79
CA GLY A 3 9.51 7.96 36.28
C GLY A 3 8.53 6.79 36.19
N SER A 4 7.40 6.89 36.88
CA SER A 4 6.29 5.96 36.74
C SER A 4 5.72 6.13 35.34
N GLU A 5 5.95 5.17 34.47
CA GLU A 5 5.16 5.03 33.24
C GLU A 5 3.70 4.86 33.65
N GLN A 6 2.91 5.87 33.44
CA GLN A 6 1.47 5.80 33.61
C GLN A 6 0.91 4.92 32.50
N MET A 7 0.51 3.67 32.83
CA MET A 7 -0.20 2.80 31.93
C MET A 7 -1.44 3.54 31.39
N LYS A 8 -1.52 3.74 30.06
CA LYS A 8 -2.71 4.28 29.42
C LYS A 8 -3.87 3.33 29.67
N LYS A 9 -4.98 3.87 30.16
CA LYS A 9 -6.22 3.11 30.36
C LYS A 9 -6.76 2.70 28.98
N LEU A 10 -7.23 1.46 28.87
CA LEU A 10 -7.94 1.00 27.66
C LEU A 10 -9.22 1.82 27.49
N GLU A 11 -9.41 2.38 26.29
CA GLU A 11 -10.68 2.93 25.85
C GLU A 11 -11.53 1.77 25.33
N THR A 12 -12.71 1.59 25.93
CA THR A 12 -13.59 0.49 25.59
C THR A 12 -14.98 1.00 25.26
N MET A 13 -15.66 0.32 24.37
CA MET A 13 -17.04 0.54 23.98
C MET A 13 -17.83 -0.75 24.17
N THR A 14 -19.07 -0.67 24.64
CA THR A 14 -19.94 -1.85 24.76
C THR A 14 -20.44 -2.28 23.39
N ALA A 15 -20.86 -3.55 23.28
CA ALA A 15 -21.47 -4.04 22.04
C ALA A 15 -22.72 -3.26 21.63
N GLU A 16 -23.53 -2.86 22.59
CA GLU A 16 -24.73 -2.02 22.37
C GLU A 16 -24.37 -0.64 21.81
N GLN A 17 -23.35 0.01 22.40
CA GLN A 17 -22.86 1.30 21.90
C GLN A 17 -22.27 1.17 20.49
N LEU A 18 -21.52 0.11 20.23
CA LEU A 18 -20.93 -0.16 18.93
C LEU A 18 -22.00 -0.41 17.86
N GLN A 19 -23.03 -1.19 18.18
CA GLN A 19 -24.12 -1.51 17.25
C GLN A 19 -24.97 -0.29 16.89
N SER A 20 -25.14 0.66 17.82
CA SER A 20 -25.92 1.90 17.61
C SER A 20 -25.11 3.06 17.05
N ALA A 21 -23.78 2.92 16.95
CA ALA A 21 -22.92 3.98 16.45
C ALA A 21 -23.13 4.19 14.93
N PRO A 22 -23.29 5.43 14.46
CA PRO A 22 -23.50 5.74 13.04
C PRO A 22 -22.14 5.74 12.30
N TYR A 23 -21.64 4.57 11.91
CA TYR A 23 -20.45 4.48 11.07
C TYR A 23 -20.81 4.65 9.59
N ALA A 24 -20.04 5.48 8.89
CA ALA A 24 -20.12 5.57 7.45
C ALA A 24 -19.61 4.26 6.80
N PRO A 25 -20.15 3.82 5.65
CA PRO A 25 -19.59 2.74 4.89
C PRO A 25 -18.11 2.99 4.54
N VAL A 26 -17.29 1.96 4.59
CA VAL A 26 -15.90 2.05 4.15
C VAL A 26 -15.87 2.29 2.64
N PRO A 27 -15.22 3.35 2.14
CA PRO A 27 -15.09 3.57 0.71
C PRO A 27 -14.17 2.53 0.08
N PHE A 28 -14.37 2.27 -1.23
CA PHE A 28 -13.59 1.30 -2.00
C PHE A 28 -12.72 2.01 -3.04
N LEU A 29 -11.48 1.55 -3.18
CA LEU A 29 -10.62 1.87 -4.30
C LEU A 29 -11.02 1.07 -5.55
N VAL A 30 -11.32 -0.21 -5.36
CA VAL A 30 -11.91 -1.09 -6.37
C VAL A 30 -13.18 -1.68 -5.75
N ASP A 31 -14.33 -1.34 -6.31
CA ASP A 31 -15.64 -1.71 -5.77
C ASP A 31 -15.71 -3.22 -5.44
N GLU A 32 -16.26 -3.54 -4.28
CA GLU A 32 -16.44 -4.90 -3.76
C GLU A 32 -15.15 -5.71 -3.55
N LEU A 33 -13.99 -5.24 -4.05
CA LEU A 33 -12.74 -5.99 -4.03
C LEU A 33 -11.68 -5.39 -3.09
N LEU A 34 -11.45 -4.08 -3.16
CA LEU A 34 -10.37 -3.43 -2.43
C LEU A 34 -10.90 -2.17 -1.71
N PRO A 35 -11.29 -2.29 -0.43
CA PRO A 35 -11.65 -1.11 0.37
C PRO A 35 -10.44 -0.22 0.62
N GLU A 36 -10.66 1.01 1.06
CA GLU A 36 -9.56 1.85 1.58
C GLU A 36 -8.92 1.21 2.81
N GLY A 37 -7.60 1.40 2.94
CA GLY A 37 -6.82 0.88 4.05
C GLY A 37 -5.53 0.19 3.62
N LEU A 38 -4.93 -0.54 4.54
CA LEU A 38 -3.69 -1.28 4.31
C LEU A 38 -4.00 -2.73 3.92
N HIS A 39 -3.41 -3.18 2.81
CA HIS A 39 -3.62 -4.52 2.28
C HIS A 39 -2.30 -5.20 1.96
N ILE A 40 -2.26 -6.52 2.07
CA ILE A 40 -1.11 -7.34 1.71
C ILE A 40 -1.51 -8.32 0.60
N LEU A 41 -0.84 -8.21 -0.55
CA LEU A 41 -0.93 -9.20 -1.62
C LEU A 41 0.15 -10.27 -1.40
N ALA A 42 -0.25 -11.42 -0.86
CA ALA A 42 0.64 -12.54 -0.55
C ALA A 42 0.47 -13.70 -1.55
N GLY A 43 1.51 -14.48 -1.71
CA GLY A 43 1.49 -15.68 -2.56
C GLY A 43 2.90 -16.17 -2.92
N ALA A 44 3.00 -17.38 -3.48
CA ALA A 44 4.26 -17.99 -3.87
C ALA A 44 5.05 -17.12 -4.87
N PRO A 45 6.37 -17.24 -4.95
CA PRO A 45 7.18 -16.58 -6.00
C PRO A 45 6.69 -16.94 -7.41
N LYS A 46 6.80 -15.98 -8.34
CA LYS A 46 6.53 -16.15 -9.78
C LYS A 46 5.07 -16.45 -10.18
N ILE A 47 4.10 -16.29 -9.28
CA ILE A 47 2.66 -16.47 -9.63
C ILE A 47 2.00 -15.23 -10.25
N GLY A 48 2.76 -14.17 -10.53
CA GLY A 48 2.24 -12.98 -11.21
C GLY A 48 1.82 -11.81 -10.30
N LYS A 49 2.17 -11.81 -9.00
CA LYS A 49 1.79 -10.71 -8.07
C LYS A 49 2.16 -9.33 -8.60
N SER A 50 3.39 -9.11 -9.04
CA SER A 50 3.85 -7.82 -9.58
C SER A 50 3.12 -7.42 -10.88
N TRP A 51 2.71 -8.39 -11.70
CA TRP A 51 1.89 -8.13 -12.87
C TRP A 51 0.48 -7.66 -12.49
N LEU A 52 -0.14 -8.35 -11.53
CA LEU A 52 -1.44 -7.95 -11.00
C LEU A 52 -1.38 -6.57 -10.34
N ALA A 53 -0.34 -6.31 -9.53
CA ALA A 53 -0.14 -5.01 -8.89
C ALA A 53 0.04 -3.89 -9.92
N LEU A 54 0.85 -4.10 -10.97
CA LEU A 54 1.05 -3.13 -12.03
C LEU A 54 -0.25 -2.88 -12.83
N TRP A 55 -1.00 -3.93 -13.14
CA TRP A 55 -2.30 -3.79 -13.81
C TRP A 55 -3.33 -3.04 -12.95
N LEU A 56 -3.41 -3.35 -11.66
CA LEU A 56 -4.23 -2.57 -10.70
C LEU A 56 -3.85 -1.08 -10.73
N CYS A 57 -2.53 -0.77 -10.68
CA CYS A 57 -2.04 0.60 -10.73
C CYS A 57 -2.45 1.31 -12.03
N LEU A 58 -2.38 0.63 -13.17
CA LEU A 58 -2.87 1.16 -14.45
C LEU A 58 -4.37 1.42 -14.42
N CYS A 59 -5.18 0.48 -13.92
CA CYS A 59 -6.62 0.66 -13.82
C CYS A 59 -6.97 1.87 -12.94
N VAL A 60 -6.33 2.03 -11.77
CA VAL A 60 -6.56 3.16 -10.87
C VAL A 60 -6.15 4.48 -11.53
N SER A 61 -4.98 4.55 -12.14
CA SER A 61 -4.47 5.78 -12.74
C SER A 61 -5.27 6.21 -13.99
N GLN A 62 -5.83 5.25 -14.74
CA GLN A 62 -6.64 5.51 -15.92
C GLN A 62 -8.15 5.61 -15.64
N GLY A 63 -8.62 5.21 -14.44
CA GLY A 63 -10.04 5.09 -14.12
C GLY A 63 -10.74 3.96 -14.90
N GLN A 64 -9.97 2.94 -15.30
CA GLN A 64 -10.50 1.78 -16.04
C GLN A 64 -10.90 0.68 -15.05
N PRO A 65 -11.96 -0.08 -15.30
CA PRO A 65 -12.36 -1.16 -14.42
C PRO A 65 -11.26 -2.23 -14.32
N LEU A 66 -11.07 -2.74 -13.10
CA LEU A 66 -10.25 -3.93 -12.85
C LEU A 66 -11.17 -5.16 -13.01
N TRP A 67 -10.97 -5.97 -14.05
CA TRP A 67 -11.97 -6.94 -14.52
C TRP A 67 -13.31 -6.25 -14.79
N ASN A 68 -14.34 -6.56 -14.00
CA ASN A 68 -15.68 -5.95 -14.06
C ASN A 68 -16.01 -5.03 -12.88
N PHE A 69 -15.03 -4.77 -11.99
CA PHE A 69 -15.20 -3.91 -10.82
C PHE A 69 -14.84 -2.47 -11.15
N ALA A 70 -15.71 -1.54 -10.78
CA ALA A 70 -15.43 -0.12 -10.93
C ALA A 70 -14.26 0.31 -10.04
N VAL A 71 -13.51 1.31 -10.49
CA VAL A 71 -12.29 1.79 -9.82
C VAL A 71 -12.41 3.28 -9.54
N THR A 72 -12.03 3.70 -8.34
CA THR A 72 -11.85 5.11 -8.02
C THR A 72 -10.56 5.61 -8.66
N GLN A 73 -10.68 6.49 -9.66
CA GLN A 73 -9.52 7.05 -10.37
C GLN A 73 -8.71 7.98 -9.47
N GLY A 74 -7.38 7.95 -9.63
CA GLY A 74 -6.45 8.89 -8.98
C GLY A 74 -5.01 8.59 -9.33
N GLU A 75 -4.09 9.40 -8.79
CA GLU A 75 -2.66 9.17 -8.95
C GLU A 75 -2.21 7.95 -8.16
N VAL A 76 -1.13 7.33 -8.64
CA VAL A 76 -0.58 6.10 -8.06
C VAL A 76 0.93 6.22 -7.91
N LEU A 77 1.45 5.84 -6.74
CA LEU A 77 2.88 5.62 -6.50
C LEU A 77 3.18 4.12 -6.45
N TYR A 78 4.07 3.65 -7.32
CA TYR A 78 4.55 2.26 -7.31
C TYR A 78 6.05 2.20 -6.98
N LEU A 79 6.37 1.73 -5.77
CA LEU A 79 7.73 1.46 -5.33
C LEU A 79 8.11 0.05 -5.80
N SER A 80 8.78 -0.06 -6.95
CA SER A 80 9.20 -1.33 -7.57
C SER A 80 10.66 -1.62 -7.22
N LEU A 81 10.90 -2.11 -6.01
CA LEU A 81 12.22 -2.12 -5.37
C LEU A 81 13.11 -3.33 -5.75
N GLU A 82 12.59 -4.25 -6.56
CA GLU A 82 13.33 -5.40 -7.09
C GLU A 82 13.52 -5.35 -8.61
N ASP A 83 12.93 -4.35 -9.27
CA ASP A 83 12.98 -4.19 -10.71
C ASP A 83 13.87 -3.02 -11.14
N SER A 84 14.20 -2.98 -12.41
CA SER A 84 14.79 -1.81 -13.08
C SER A 84 13.72 -1.08 -13.90
N TYR A 85 13.92 0.20 -14.17
CA TYR A 85 13.03 0.97 -15.07
C TYR A 85 12.85 0.30 -16.43
N ARG A 86 13.89 -0.37 -16.97
CA ARG A 86 13.80 -1.09 -18.23
C ARG A 86 12.80 -2.26 -18.17
N ARG A 87 12.78 -3.01 -17.06
CA ARG A 87 11.83 -4.12 -16.88
C ARG A 87 10.42 -3.62 -16.67
N ILE A 88 10.24 -2.53 -15.89
CA ILE A 88 8.96 -1.87 -15.71
C ILE A 88 8.44 -1.39 -17.06
N GLN A 89 9.26 -0.72 -17.85
CA GLN A 89 8.92 -0.25 -19.20
C GLN A 89 8.47 -1.39 -20.11
N SER A 90 9.21 -2.52 -20.12
CA SER A 90 8.82 -3.69 -20.92
C SER A 90 7.43 -4.21 -20.54
N ARG A 91 7.15 -4.32 -19.23
CA ARG A 91 5.84 -4.75 -18.73
C ARG A 91 4.73 -3.75 -19.06
N LEU A 92 5.02 -2.46 -19.03
CA LEU A 92 4.05 -1.43 -19.42
C LEU A 92 3.66 -1.57 -20.89
N PHE A 93 4.60 -1.81 -21.79
CA PHE A 93 4.31 -2.07 -23.21
C PHE A 93 3.46 -3.32 -23.44
N ASP A 94 3.59 -4.32 -22.56
CA ASP A 94 2.74 -5.54 -22.64
C ASP A 94 1.31 -5.28 -22.12
N LEU A 95 1.09 -4.25 -21.29
CA LEU A 95 -0.19 -3.97 -20.63
C LEU A 95 -0.98 -2.82 -21.26
N THR A 96 -0.30 -1.83 -21.84
CA THR A 96 -0.95 -0.62 -22.39
C THR A 96 -0.15 -0.02 -23.53
N GLU A 97 -0.85 0.53 -24.52
CA GLU A 97 -0.24 1.34 -25.58
C GLU A 97 -0.01 2.79 -25.13
N ASP A 98 -0.81 3.27 -24.15
CA ASP A 98 -0.80 4.65 -23.69
C ASP A 98 -0.70 4.70 -22.15
N ALA A 99 0.52 4.88 -21.65
CA ALA A 99 0.79 4.93 -20.21
C ALA A 99 0.39 6.30 -19.63
N PRO A 100 -0.37 6.33 -18.53
CA PRO A 100 -0.85 7.59 -17.94
C PRO A 100 0.26 8.34 -17.21
N PRO A 101 0.26 9.69 -17.24
CA PRO A 101 1.22 10.51 -16.49
C PRO A 101 0.98 10.48 -14.96
N THR A 102 -0.13 9.94 -14.52
CA THR A 102 -0.57 9.83 -13.12
C THR A 102 -0.10 8.55 -12.43
N LEU A 103 0.68 7.69 -13.11
CA LEU A 103 1.31 6.51 -12.54
C LEU A 103 2.82 6.75 -12.39
N HIS A 104 3.27 6.87 -11.15
CA HIS A 104 4.64 7.21 -10.80
C HIS A 104 5.39 5.97 -10.31
N PHE A 105 6.68 5.87 -10.67
CA PHE A 105 7.53 4.75 -10.28
C PHE A 105 8.78 5.22 -9.54
N ALA A 106 9.14 4.50 -8.47
CA ALA A 106 10.46 4.57 -7.86
C ALA A 106 11.06 3.16 -7.74
N ILE A 107 12.36 3.02 -8.00
CA ILE A 107 13.10 1.75 -7.89
C ILE A 107 14.04 1.75 -6.68
N LEU A 108 14.11 2.85 -5.95
CA LEU A 108 14.86 3.02 -4.72
C LEU A 108 13.99 3.76 -3.71
N ALA A 109 14.03 3.31 -2.48
CA ALA A 109 13.40 3.95 -1.33
C ALA A 109 14.20 3.62 -0.06
N ASP A 110 14.02 4.42 0.97
CA ASP A 110 14.51 4.12 2.30
C ASP A 110 13.74 2.96 2.93
N THR A 111 14.17 2.49 4.10
CA THR A 111 13.46 1.45 4.82
C THR A 111 12.46 2.04 5.82
N LEU A 112 11.50 1.23 6.26
CA LEU A 112 10.58 1.56 7.35
C LEU A 112 11.37 2.02 8.59
N LYS A 113 10.88 3.05 9.28
CA LYS A 113 11.54 3.70 10.43
C LYS A 113 12.88 4.42 10.12
N HIS A 114 13.29 4.45 8.86
CA HIS A 114 14.54 5.09 8.43
C HIS A 114 14.37 6.04 7.24
N GLY A 115 13.15 6.56 7.00
CA GLY A 115 12.90 7.59 6.02
C GLY A 115 11.81 7.28 4.99
N LEU A 116 11.38 6.02 4.83
CA LEU A 116 10.35 5.65 3.86
C LEU A 116 9.04 6.40 4.09
N GLU A 117 8.61 6.50 5.35
CA GLU A 117 7.38 7.18 5.72
C GLU A 117 7.41 8.64 5.27
N GLN A 118 8.52 9.34 5.53
CA GLN A 118 8.71 10.73 5.13
C GLN A 118 8.76 10.90 3.61
N GLN A 119 9.37 9.95 2.89
CA GLN A 119 9.39 9.96 1.42
C GLN A 119 7.99 9.81 0.84
N ILE A 120 7.17 8.93 1.40
CA ILE A 120 5.78 8.74 0.99
C ILE A 120 4.95 9.99 1.35
N GLU A 121 5.06 10.53 2.57
CA GLU A 121 4.35 11.73 2.99
C GLU A 121 4.70 12.94 2.12
N GLN A 122 5.96 13.10 1.75
CA GLN A 122 6.37 14.16 0.82
C GLN A 122 5.71 13.97 -0.54
N PHE A 123 5.74 12.75 -1.11
CA PHE A 123 5.08 12.45 -2.38
C PHE A 123 3.58 12.77 -2.32
N LEU A 124 2.88 12.34 -1.25
CA LEU A 124 1.44 12.61 -1.07
C LEU A 124 1.14 14.11 -0.93
N THR A 125 2.06 14.89 -0.39
CA THR A 125 1.92 16.35 -0.32
C THR A 125 2.05 17.01 -1.70
N GLU A 126 2.95 16.50 -2.53
CA GLU A 126 3.16 16.98 -3.91
C GLU A 126 2.07 16.47 -4.87
N HIS A 127 1.45 15.32 -4.55
CA HIS A 127 0.45 14.61 -5.33
C HIS A 127 -0.82 14.31 -4.51
N PRO A 128 -1.64 15.32 -4.18
CA PRO A 128 -2.78 15.18 -3.26
C PRO A 128 -3.90 14.28 -3.78
N ASP A 129 -3.95 14.03 -5.09
CA ASP A 129 -4.94 13.14 -5.72
C ASP A 129 -4.50 11.67 -5.72
N THR A 130 -3.42 11.32 -5.03
CA THR A 130 -2.95 9.94 -4.91
C THR A 130 -3.98 9.07 -4.18
N LYS A 131 -4.37 7.97 -4.81
CA LYS A 131 -5.33 6.99 -4.28
C LYS A 131 -4.71 5.66 -3.91
N LEU A 132 -3.51 5.36 -4.43
CA LEU A 132 -2.85 4.08 -4.20
C LEU A 132 -1.34 4.26 -4.08
N VAL A 133 -0.77 3.64 -3.06
CA VAL A 133 0.68 3.42 -2.93
C VAL A 133 0.93 1.92 -2.89
N VAL A 134 1.78 1.43 -3.78
CA VAL A 134 2.19 0.02 -3.84
C VAL A 134 3.66 -0.11 -3.50
N ILE A 135 3.99 -1.07 -2.63
CA ILE A 135 5.38 -1.42 -2.27
C ILE A 135 5.64 -2.86 -2.72
N ASP A 136 6.45 -3.03 -3.73
CA ASP A 136 6.85 -4.33 -4.29
C ASP A 136 8.39 -4.48 -4.24
N THR A 137 8.96 -5.14 -3.22
CA THR A 137 8.28 -5.93 -2.20
C THR A 137 8.47 -5.33 -0.79
N LEU A 138 7.58 -5.68 0.13
CA LEU A 138 7.69 -5.31 1.55
C LEU A 138 9.05 -5.71 2.16
N GLN A 139 9.62 -6.85 1.75
CA GLN A 139 10.91 -7.32 2.24
C GLN A 139 12.05 -6.32 2.02
N ARG A 140 11.99 -5.51 0.97
CA ARG A 140 13.03 -4.51 0.64
C ARG A 140 13.03 -3.31 1.55
N VAL A 141 11.88 -2.98 2.12
CA VAL A 141 11.73 -1.82 3.01
C VAL A 141 11.75 -2.19 4.49
N ARG A 142 11.76 -3.48 4.82
CA ARG A 142 11.87 -3.93 6.21
C ARG A 142 13.26 -3.62 6.77
N SER A 143 13.31 -3.06 7.98
CA SER A 143 14.56 -2.91 8.72
C SER A 143 15.17 -4.29 8.97
N ALA A 144 16.47 -4.44 8.80
CA ALA A 144 17.20 -5.65 9.14
C ALA A 144 17.21 -5.83 10.68
N GLY A 145 16.10 -6.35 11.20
CA GLY A 145 15.98 -6.80 12.60
C GLY A 145 16.28 -8.28 12.67
N SER A 146 17.08 -8.66 13.68
CA SER A 146 17.61 -10.00 13.95
C SER A 146 16.67 -11.16 13.57
N ASP A 147 17.27 -12.17 12.95
CA ASP A 147 16.75 -13.47 12.52
C ASP A 147 15.98 -14.30 13.56
N SER A 148 14.87 -13.80 14.10
CA SER A 148 14.00 -14.65 14.93
C SER A 148 12.54 -14.21 14.85
N ASN A 149 11.76 -14.89 14.07
CA ASN A 149 10.33 -14.78 13.80
C ASN A 149 9.95 -13.86 12.62
N LEU A 150 10.06 -14.41 11.41
CA LEU A 150 9.58 -13.77 10.17
C LEU A 150 8.10 -13.31 10.24
N TYR A 151 7.26 -14.00 11.03
CA TYR A 151 5.83 -13.66 11.16
C TYR A 151 5.54 -12.57 12.20
N ALA A 152 6.33 -12.47 13.28
CA ALA A 152 6.11 -11.47 14.32
C ALA A 152 6.52 -10.05 13.87
N ASN A 153 7.51 -9.95 12.98
CA ASN A 153 7.96 -8.67 12.44
C ASN A 153 6.97 -8.07 11.42
N ASP A 154 6.19 -8.90 10.70
CA ASP A 154 5.21 -8.42 9.73
C ASP A 154 4.17 -7.49 10.36
N TYR A 155 3.72 -7.80 11.59
CA TYR A 155 2.74 -6.97 12.31
C TYR A 155 3.35 -5.71 12.93
N GLN A 156 4.64 -5.75 13.33
CA GLN A 156 5.32 -4.58 13.92
C GLN A 156 5.66 -3.52 12.88
N ASP A 157 6.02 -3.94 11.65
CA ASP A 157 6.39 -3.03 10.58
C ASP A 157 5.17 -2.35 9.93
N ILE A 158 3.97 -2.92 10.08
CA ILE A 158 2.73 -2.37 9.50
C ILE A 158 1.99 -1.43 10.48
N GLY A 159 2.44 -1.32 11.74
CA GLY A 159 1.91 -0.34 12.70
C GLY A 159 0.49 -0.64 13.20
N ILE A 160 0.12 -1.93 13.29
CA ILE A 160 -1.13 -2.40 13.91
C ILE A 160 -0.90 -2.71 15.38
#